data_359e91face5312b0c3bd05e783ad8d0c
#
_entry.id   359e91face5312b0c3bd05e783ad8d0c
#
_cell.length_a   1.000
_cell.length_b   1.000
_cell.length_c   1.000
_cell.angle_alpha   90.00
_cell.angle_beta   90.00
_cell.angle_gamma   90.00
#
_symmetry.space_group_name_H-M   'P 1'
#
loop_
_entity.id
_entity.type
_entity.pdbx_description
1 polymer ?
#
loop_
_entity_poly.entity_id
_entity_poly.type
_entity_poly.pdbx_seq_one_letter_code
_entity_poly.pdbx_strand_id
1 'polypeptide(L)'
;MITARAFSGKKYAVLGLARSGMAAVESLLASGAEVTAWDRQDNAREALAGRCAIADPMEIELAGFDAVVVSPGVPLNTHPLTAKAEAAGVPIIGDIELFSQAQPELPEHFVVGITGTNGKSTTTALVHHILKEAGVNTVMGGNIGLPIMAQDPLEPNDKGLPVYVLELSSYQIDLTFTLACKATALLNITPDHLDRYENFEAYAASKARLMDMLDPFGVSLLPTSAEAIAPIAAFHNKRGPYEWIGPPYDASNQAEWPSLQGPHNLENAIFASHICGELFLTNGAIARGLRTYPGLPHRMERLGTFDGVLVINDSKATNPASTAPALAAWPAEDGHKRIHWICGGLAKTDNLDECAPHFGNVAAAYTIGEAGALFGELLAPHMKVEPCEMLCEATARALNAAQPGDVVMLSPACASFDQFRDYEVRGDTFREIVGKLTDERPAA
;
A
#
# COMPACT_ATOMS: atom_id res chain seq x y z
N MET A 1 1.18 -10.80 19.79
CA MET A 1 0.02 -11.19 18.96
C MET A 1 -1.25 -10.75 19.65
N ILE A 2 -2.16 -10.10 18.96
CA ILE A 2 -3.47 -9.66 19.47
C ILE A 2 -4.35 -10.89 19.71
N THR A 3 -4.92 -10.99 20.92
CA THR A 3 -5.88 -12.01 21.33
C THR A 3 -7.05 -11.34 22.04
N ALA A 4 -8.22 -11.97 22.07
CA ALA A 4 -9.38 -11.43 22.75
C ALA A 4 -10.26 -12.55 23.32
N ARG A 5 -10.81 -12.34 24.54
CA ARG A 5 -11.80 -13.25 25.16
C ARG A 5 -13.09 -13.31 24.35
N ALA A 6 -13.36 -12.26 23.58
CA ALA A 6 -14.49 -12.20 22.65
C ALA A 6 -14.51 -13.36 21.64
N PHE A 7 -13.39 -14.02 21.38
CA PHE A 7 -13.28 -15.16 20.46
C PHE A 7 -13.38 -16.52 21.17
N SER A 8 -13.22 -16.55 22.48
CA SER A 8 -13.19 -17.81 23.25
C SER A 8 -14.48 -18.61 23.12
N GLY A 9 -14.35 -19.88 22.77
CA GLY A 9 -15.48 -20.81 22.59
C GLY A 9 -16.31 -20.59 21.34
N LYS A 10 -15.96 -19.61 20.50
CA LYS A 10 -16.59 -19.36 19.19
C LYS A 10 -15.95 -20.21 18.10
N LYS A 11 -16.71 -20.42 17.01
CA LYS A 11 -16.31 -21.25 15.86
C LYS A 11 -16.07 -20.39 14.62
N TYR A 12 -14.89 -20.50 14.06
CA TYR A 12 -14.50 -19.76 12.86
C TYR A 12 -14.05 -20.69 11.75
N ALA A 13 -14.56 -20.48 10.53
CA ALA A 13 -14.00 -21.06 9.33
C ALA A 13 -13.06 -20.01 8.70
N VAL A 14 -11.80 -20.37 8.40
CA VAL A 14 -10.82 -19.44 7.81
C VAL A 14 -10.47 -19.90 6.40
N LEU A 15 -10.73 -19.07 5.40
CA LEU A 15 -10.43 -19.32 4.00
C LEU A 15 -9.29 -18.42 3.49
N GLY A 16 -8.22 -19.04 3.01
CA GLY A 16 -7.01 -18.37 2.57
C GLY A 16 -6.01 -18.22 3.73
N LEU A 17 -4.90 -18.95 3.64
CA LEU A 17 -3.85 -19.03 4.66
C LEU A 17 -2.56 -18.31 4.24
N ALA A 18 -2.69 -17.25 3.45
CA ALA A 18 -1.62 -16.30 3.25
C ALA A 18 -1.34 -15.54 4.57
N ARG A 19 -0.48 -14.51 4.53
CA ARG A 19 -0.01 -13.82 5.75
C ARG A 19 -1.13 -13.42 6.73
N SER A 20 -2.19 -12.77 6.24
CA SER A 20 -3.31 -12.30 7.08
C SER A 20 -4.15 -13.45 7.62
N GLY A 21 -4.46 -14.44 6.78
CA GLY A 21 -5.24 -15.61 7.21
C GLY A 21 -4.51 -16.47 8.23
N MET A 22 -3.21 -16.68 8.05
CA MET A 22 -2.40 -17.40 9.04
C MET A 22 -2.38 -16.65 10.38
N ALA A 23 -2.19 -15.32 10.36
CA ALA A 23 -2.22 -14.50 11.57
C ALA A 23 -3.59 -14.53 12.28
N ALA A 24 -4.68 -14.56 11.50
CA ALA A 24 -6.02 -14.73 12.03
C ALA A 24 -6.21 -16.08 12.73
N VAL A 25 -5.77 -17.19 12.09
CA VAL A 25 -5.82 -18.54 12.69
C VAL A 25 -5.04 -18.58 14.00
N GLU A 26 -3.81 -18.08 14.01
CA GLU A 26 -2.95 -18.07 15.20
C GLU A 26 -3.60 -17.30 16.35
N SER A 27 -4.13 -16.12 16.07
CA SER A 27 -4.81 -15.27 17.04
C SER A 27 -6.07 -15.91 17.60
N LEU A 28 -6.92 -16.50 16.74
CA LEU A 28 -8.15 -17.18 17.13
C LEU A 28 -7.87 -18.40 18.01
N LEU A 29 -6.88 -19.23 17.62
CA LEU A 29 -6.46 -20.40 18.43
C LEU A 29 -5.91 -19.98 19.80
N ALA A 30 -5.05 -18.95 19.84
CA ALA A 30 -4.50 -18.43 21.07
C ALA A 30 -5.58 -17.79 21.98
N SER A 31 -6.69 -17.34 21.41
CA SER A 31 -7.86 -16.81 22.13
C SER A 31 -8.83 -17.89 22.60
N GLY A 32 -8.60 -19.16 22.28
CA GLY A 32 -9.47 -20.27 22.66
C GLY A 32 -10.68 -20.48 21.76
N ALA A 33 -10.62 -20.04 20.50
CA ALA A 33 -11.63 -20.32 19.49
C ALA A 33 -11.46 -21.73 18.89
N GLU A 34 -12.56 -22.31 18.38
CA GLU A 34 -12.53 -23.47 17.49
C GLU A 34 -12.34 -23.00 16.06
N VAL A 35 -11.25 -23.44 15.40
CA VAL A 35 -10.92 -23.00 14.05
C VAL A 35 -10.95 -24.18 13.07
N THR A 36 -11.59 -23.97 11.94
CA THR A 36 -11.48 -24.80 10.73
C THR A 36 -10.82 -23.99 9.64
N ALA A 37 -9.64 -24.36 9.17
CA ALA A 37 -8.83 -23.57 8.26
C ALA A 37 -8.68 -24.25 6.89
N TRP A 38 -8.61 -23.45 5.81
CA TRP A 38 -8.43 -23.97 4.48
C TRP A 38 -7.68 -23.00 3.55
N ASP A 39 -6.84 -23.59 2.72
CA ASP A 39 -6.19 -22.94 1.58
C ASP A 39 -6.02 -23.98 0.45
N ARG A 40 -5.90 -23.52 -0.78
CA ARG A 40 -5.62 -24.40 -1.92
C ARG A 40 -4.20 -24.97 -1.89
N GLN A 41 -3.26 -24.28 -1.26
CA GLN A 41 -1.87 -24.69 -1.14
C GLN A 41 -1.68 -25.69 0.00
N ASP A 42 -1.13 -26.86 -0.32
CA ASP A 42 -0.90 -27.95 0.64
C ASP A 42 0.02 -27.52 1.78
N ASN A 43 1.12 -26.86 1.48
CA ASN A 43 2.09 -26.38 2.47
C ASN A 43 1.49 -25.43 3.52
N ALA A 44 0.51 -24.61 3.12
CA ALA A 44 -0.19 -23.72 4.06
C ALA A 44 -1.07 -24.53 5.04
N ARG A 45 -1.73 -25.59 4.54
CA ARG A 45 -2.53 -26.49 5.38
C ARG A 45 -1.68 -27.36 6.29
N GLU A 46 -0.55 -27.87 5.80
CA GLU A 46 0.39 -28.67 6.57
C GLU A 46 0.97 -27.93 7.77
N ALA A 47 1.18 -26.62 7.65
CA ALA A 47 1.65 -25.77 8.76
C ALA A 47 0.68 -25.72 9.95
N LEU A 48 -0.60 -26.04 9.74
CA LEU A 48 -1.65 -26.08 10.77
C LEU A 48 -2.07 -27.49 11.16
N ALA A 49 -1.47 -28.52 10.61
CA ALA A 49 -1.82 -29.91 10.89
C ALA A 49 -1.71 -30.25 12.38
N GLY A 50 -2.76 -30.83 12.93
CA GLY A 50 -2.84 -31.17 14.35
C GLY A 50 -3.11 -30.01 15.32
N ARG A 51 -3.22 -28.77 14.80
CA ARG A 51 -3.48 -27.56 15.59
C ARG A 51 -4.93 -27.09 15.49
N CYS A 52 -5.55 -27.30 14.36
CA CYS A 52 -6.96 -27.02 14.09
C CYS A 52 -7.53 -28.02 13.07
N ALA A 53 -8.84 -27.97 12.85
CA ALA A 53 -9.46 -28.73 11.77
C ALA A 53 -9.04 -28.16 10.41
N ILE A 54 -8.78 -29.04 9.45
CA ILE A 54 -8.45 -28.68 8.06
C ILE A 54 -9.59 -29.16 7.17
N ALA A 55 -10.42 -28.27 6.67
CA ALA A 55 -11.52 -28.59 5.76
C ALA A 55 -11.93 -27.36 4.94
N ASP A 56 -12.31 -27.59 3.68
CA ASP A 56 -12.81 -26.55 2.80
C ASP A 56 -14.18 -26.03 3.28
N PRO A 57 -14.33 -24.72 3.54
CA PRO A 57 -15.64 -24.13 3.88
C PRO A 57 -16.72 -24.40 2.82
N MET A 58 -16.35 -24.76 1.61
CA MET A 58 -17.28 -25.17 0.56
C MET A 58 -17.79 -26.61 0.75
N GLU A 59 -17.08 -27.46 1.48
CA GLU A 59 -17.40 -28.88 1.66
C GLU A 59 -18.03 -29.21 3.01
N ILE A 60 -17.98 -28.25 3.98
CA ILE A 60 -18.53 -28.42 5.31
C ILE A 60 -19.85 -27.68 5.49
N GLU A 61 -20.66 -28.07 6.47
CA GLU A 61 -21.83 -27.31 6.93
C GLU A 61 -21.36 -26.07 7.69
N LEU A 62 -21.84 -24.88 7.29
CA LEU A 62 -21.49 -23.61 7.95
C LEU A 62 -22.42 -23.24 9.11
N ALA A 63 -23.60 -23.85 9.18
CA ALA A 63 -24.51 -23.60 10.30
C ALA A 63 -23.83 -23.88 11.65
N GLY A 64 -23.90 -22.92 12.57
CA GLY A 64 -23.26 -22.99 13.87
C GLY A 64 -21.82 -22.45 13.94
N PHE A 65 -21.27 -21.97 12.83
CA PHE A 65 -20.08 -21.10 12.87
C PHE A 65 -20.49 -19.65 13.21
N ASP A 66 -19.66 -18.96 13.99
CA ASP A 66 -19.87 -17.55 14.33
C ASP A 66 -19.51 -16.62 13.19
N ALA A 67 -18.49 -16.98 12.38
CA ALA A 67 -18.14 -16.29 11.15
C ALA A 67 -17.26 -17.14 10.21
N VAL A 68 -17.24 -16.75 8.95
CA VAL A 68 -16.21 -17.15 7.99
C VAL A 68 -15.21 -16.00 7.83
N VAL A 69 -13.96 -16.23 8.21
CA VAL A 69 -12.87 -15.25 8.05
C VAL A 69 -12.20 -15.49 6.69
N VAL A 70 -12.15 -14.46 5.86
CA VAL A 70 -11.65 -14.59 4.50
C VAL A 70 -10.47 -13.66 4.26
N SER A 71 -9.37 -14.20 3.70
CA SER A 71 -8.26 -13.37 3.24
C SER A 71 -8.69 -12.43 2.11
N PRO A 72 -8.24 -11.16 2.09
CA PRO A 72 -8.68 -10.15 1.10
C PRO A 72 -8.46 -10.55 -0.37
N GLY A 73 -7.52 -11.46 -0.63
CA GLY A 73 -7.24 -11.99 -1.99
C GLY A 73 -8.32 -12.89 -2.58
N VAL A 74 -9.23 -13.45 -1.77
CA VAL A 74 -10.30 -14.33 -2.25
C VAL A 74 -11.35 -13.51 -3.01
N PRO A 75 -11.71 -13.86 -4.27
CA PRO A 75 -12.63 -13.08 -5.10
C PRO A 75 -14.10 -13.35 -4.72
N LEU A 76 -14.57 -12.79 -3.63
CA LEU A 76 -15.91 -13.03 -3.09
C LEU A 76 -17.05 -12.64 -4.03
N ASN A 77 -16.81 -11.73 -4.99
CA ASN A 77 -17.78 -11.36 -6.02
C ASN A 77 -18.14 -12.52 -6.96
N THR A 78 -17.24 -13.49 -7.12
CA THR A 78 -17.44 -14.67 -7.97
C THR A 78 -17.38 -15.99 -7.21
N HIS A 79 -16.96 -15.95 -5.94
CA HIS A 79 -16.78 -17.17 -5.15
C HIS A 79 -18.13 -17.63 -4.58
N PRO A 80 -18.49 -18.92 -4.72
CA PRO A 80 -19.78 -19.45 -4.27
C PRO A 80 -19.96 -19.45 -2.74
N LEU A 81 -18.88 -19.18 -1.99
CA LEU A 81 -18.91 -19.06 -0.52
C LEU A 81 -19.88 -18.00 -0.04
N THR A 82 -20.00 -16.88 -0.77
CA THR A 82 -20.91 -15.78 -0.39
C THR A 82 -22.34 -16.27 -0.27
N ALA A 83 -22.85 -16.93 -1.30
CA ALA A 83 -24.20 -17.50 -1.30
C ALA A 83 -24.38 -18.61 -0.24
N LYS A 84 -23.35 -19.43 -0.01
CA LYS A 84 -23.37 -20.49 0.99
C LYS A 84 -23.42 -19.95 2.42
N ALA A 85 -22.60 -18.94 2.72
CA ALA A 85 -22.57 -18.31 4.04
C ALA A 85 -23.89 -17.55 4.34
N GLU A 86 -24.41 -16.84 3.33
CA GLU A 86 -25.72 -16.18 3.41
C GLU A 86 -26.86 -17.16 3.69
N ALA A 87 -26.91 -18.29 2.98
CA ALA A 87 -27.91 -19.34 3.20
C ALA A 87 -27.80 -19.96 4.60
N ALA A 88 -26.61 -20.02 5.19
CA ALA A 88 -26.36 -20.51 6.53
C ALA A 88 -26.58 -19.43 7.62
N GLY A 89 -26.78 -18.17 7.23
CA GLY A 89 -26.88 -17.02 8.17
C GLY A 89 -25.57 -16.72 8.89
N VAL A 90 -24.41 -17.05 8.28
CA VAL A 90 -23.08 -16.87 8.86
C VAL A 90 -22.37 -15.70 8.20
N PRO A 91 -21.92 -14.69 8.96
CA PRO A 91 -21.25 -13.53 8.38
C PRO A 91 -19.87 -13.89 7.79
N ILE A 92 -19.51 -13.23 6.70
CA ILE A 92 -18.14 -13.24 6.16
C ILE A 92 -17.44 -11.98 6.63
N ILE A 93 -16.27 -12.13 7.27
CA ILE A 93 -15.48 -11.04 7.82
C ILE A 93 -14.02 -11.14 7.39
N GLY A 94 -13.25 -10.06 7.60
CA GLY A 94 -11.81 -10.02 7.38
C GLY A 94 -11.00 -9.97 8.68
N ASP A 95 -9.68 -9.96 8.54
CA ASP A 95 -8.73 -9.80 9.64
C ASP A 95 -8.88 -8.45 10.37
N ILE A 96 -9.26 -7.40 9.65
CA ILE A 96 -9.52 -6.07 10.22
C ILE A 96 -10.78 -6.08 11.11
N GLU A 97 -11.80 -6.83 10.73
CA GLU A 97 -12.98 -7.01 11.60
C GLU A 97 -12.66 -7.79 12.88
N LEU A 98 -11.80 -8.83 12.79
CA LEU A 98 -11.30 -9.50 13.98
C LEU A 98 -10.54 -8.53 14.90
N PHE A 99 -9.66 -7.70 14.34
CA PHE A 99 -9.00 -6.64 15.12
C PHE A 99 -10.00 -5.71 15.77
N SER A 100 -11.01 -5.25 15.03
CA SER A 100 -12.07 -4.39 15.56
C SER A 100 -12.81 -5.03 16.73
N GLN A 101 -13.15 -6.31 16.63
CA GLN A 101 -13.81 -7.04 17.71
C GLN A 101 -12.91 -7.23 18.94
N ALA A 102 -11.59 -7.23 18.76
CA ALA A 102 -10.62 -7.30 19.85
C ALA A 102 -10.35 -5.94 20.52
N GLN A 103 -10.59 -4.80 19.83
CA GLN A 103 -10.27 -3.45 20.32
C GLN A 103 -10.77 -3.16 21.74
N PRO A 104 -12.00 -3.53 22.16
CA PRO A 104 -12.48 -3.24 23.51
C PRO A 104 -11.68 -3.90 24.65
N GLU A 105 -10.87 -4.90 24.33
CA GLU A 105 -10.02 -5.62 25.30
C GLU A 105 -8.55 -5.17 25.24
N LEU A 106 -8.18 -4.33 24.27
CA LEU A 106 -6.84 -3.75 24.16
C LEU A 106 -6.67 -2.52 25.09
N PRO A 107 -5.46 -2.17 25.49
CA PRO A 107 -5.20 -0.89 26.15
C PRO A 107 -5.77 0.27 25.34
N GLU A 108 -6.11 1.38 26.02
CA GLU A 108 -6.69 2.56 25.37
C GLU A 108 -5.75 3.04 24.22
N HIS A 109 -6.31 3.25 23.04
CA HIS A 109 -5.53 3.52 21.82
C HIS A 109 -6.35 4.31 20.79
N PHE A 110 -5.65 4.85 19.80
CA PHE A 110 -6.25 5.38 18.58
C PHE A 110 -6.04 4.43 17.39
N VAL A 111 -7.00 4.46 16.48
CA VAL A 111 -6.88 3.82 15.16
C VAL A 111 -6.97 4.87 14.07
N VAL A 112 -6.11 4.77 13.07
CA VAL A 112 -6.14 5.55 11.84
C VAL A 112 -6.39 4.61 10.67
N GLY A 113 -7.42 4.88 9.87
CA GLY A 113 -7.73 4.14 8.65
C GLY A 113 -7.38 4.96 7.40
N ILE A 114 -6.56 4.41 6.50
CA ILE A 114 -6.12 5.10 5.28
C ILE A 114 -6.47 4.26 4.06
N THR A 115 -7.23 4.85 3.11
CA THR A 115 -7.57 4.24 1.83
C THR A 115 -7.39 5.21 0.67
N GLY A 116 -7.55 4.71 -0.53
CA GLY A 116 -7.41 5.44 -1.79
C GLY A 116 -7.05 4.47 -2.92
N THR A 117 -7.02 4.93 -4.15
CA THR A 117 -6.45 4.13 -5.24
C THR A 117 -4.93 4.15 -5.14
N ASN A 118 -4.32 5.32 -5.03
CA ASN A 118 -2.87 5.53 -4.95
C ASN A 118 -2.47 6.22 -3.64
N GLY A 119 -1.19 6.19 -3.27
CA GLY A 119 -0.63 6.90 -2.11
C GLY A 119 -0.80 6.21 -0.75
N LYS A 120 -1.69 5.23 -0.60
CA LYS A 120 -2.00 4.55 0.67
C LYS A 120 -0.77 4.16 1.49
N SER A 121 0.10 3.34 0.92
CA SER A 121 1.27 2.80 1.66
C SER A 121 2.23 3.90 2.06
N THR A 122 2.46 4.89 1.20
CA THR A 122 3.32 6.03 1.51
C THR A 122 2.75 6.84 2.67
N THR A 123 1.45 7.18 2.61
CA THR A 123 0.79 7.96 3.67
C THR A 123 0.75 7.18 4.99
N THR A 124 0.43 5.87 4.96
CA THR A 124 0.41 5.00 6.14
C THR A 124 1.79 4.93 6.80
N ALA A 125 2.83 4.67 6.02
CA ALA A 125 4.19 4.60 6.53
C ALA A 125 4.71 5.96 7.01
N LEU A 126 4.32 7.04 6.36
CA LEU A 126 4.69 8.40 6.75
C LEU A 126 4.04 8.80 8.09
N VAL A 127 2.73 8.52 8.27
CA VAL A 127 2.04 8.74 9.56
C VAL A 127 2.71 7.92 10.65
N HIS A 128 2.96 6.64 10.41
CA HIS A 128 3.67 5.77 11.36
C HIS A 128 5.06 6.32 11.71
N HIS A 129 5.83 6.78 10.71
CA HIS A 129 7.16 7.35 10.93
C HIS A 129 7.09 8.63 11.76
N ILE A 130 6.20 9.57 11.44
CA ILE A 130 6.03 10.83 12.21
C ILE A 130 5.70 10.54 13.67
N LEU A 131 4.78 9.60 13.93
CA LEU A 131 4.40 9.17 15.29
C LEU A 131 5.60 8.58 16.04
N LYS A 132 6.34 7.69 15.39
CA LYS A 132 7.52 7.03 15.94
C LYS A 132 8.62 8.05 16.29
N GLU A 133 8.90 9.01 15.40
CA GLU A 133 9.85 10.11 15.64
C GLU A 133 9.40 11.05 16.77
N ALA A 134 8.09 11.15 16.99
CA ALA A 134 7.53 11.88 18.14
C ALA A 134 7.57 11.07 19.45
N GLY A 135 7.98 9.80 19.40
CA GLY A 135 8.06 8.89 20.56
C GLY A 135 6.74 8.24 20.93
N VAL A 136 5.69 8.36 20.11
CA VAL A 136 4.41 7.69 20.33
C VAL A 136 4.53 6.21 19.96
N ASN A 137 4.02 5.31 20.81
CA ASN A 137 3.95 3.89 20.49
C ASN A 137 3.00 3.69 19.31
N THR A 138 3.50 3.10 18.23
CA THR A 138 2.73 2.95 17.00
C THR A 138 3.16 1.73 16.20
N VAL A 139 2.20 1.13 15.51
CA VAL A 139 2.42 0.09 14.50
C VAL A 139 1.62 0.41 13.26
N MET A 140 2.08 -0.09 12.12
CA MET A 140 1.30 -0.09 10.88
C MET A 140 0.86 -1.51 10.52
N GLY A 141 -0.33 -1.64 9.95
CA GLY A 141 -0.92 -2.92 9.58
C GLY A 141 -1.95 -2.80 8.46
N GLY A 142 -2.74 -3.85 8.27
CA GLY A 142 -3.69 -3.96 7.18
C GLY A 142 -3.04 -4.49 5.90
N ASN A 143 -3.14 -3.75 4.81
CA ASN A 143 -2.58 -4.15 3.51
C ASN A 143 -1.06 -3.92 3.38
N ILE A 144 -0.41 -3.43 4.43
CA ILE A 144 1.04 -3.16 4.52
C ILE A 144 1.59 -3.66 5.86
N GLY A 145 2.87 -3.99 5.89
CA GLY A 145 3.57 -4.38 7.11
C GLY A 145 3.21 -5.78 7.59
N LEU A 146 3.30 -6.00 8.89
CA LEU A 146 2.84 -7.23 9.52
C LEU A 146 1.31 -7.24 9.61
N PRO A 147 0.65 -8.39 9.42
CA PRO A 147 -0.78 -8.51 9.65
C PRO A 147 -1.15 -7.99 11.04
N ILE A 148 -2.25 -7.26 11.13
CA ILE A 148 -2.63 -6.59 12.39
C ILE A 148 -2.83 -7.61 13.54
N MET A 149 -3.40 -8.78 13.26
CA MET A 149 -3.61 -9.82 14.27
C MET A 149 -2.32 -10.47 14.76
N ALA A 150 -1.21 -10.37 14.00
CA ALA A 150 0.10 -10.87 14.42
C ALA A 150 0.87 -9.88 15.32
N GLN A 151 0.40 -8.63 15.44
CA GLN A 151 1.07 -7.58 16.22
C GLN A 151 0.79 -7.74 17.71
N ASP A 152 1.73 -7.28 18.54
CA ASP A 152 1.49 -7.23 19.98
C ASP A 152 0.58 -6.05 20.34
N PRO A 153 -0.25 -6.18 21.40
CA PRO A 153 -0.96 -5.03 21.96
C PRO A 153 -0.01 -3.90 22.33
N LEU A 154 -0.41 -2.68 22.00
CA LEU A 154 0.38 -1.49 22.31
C LEU A 154 -0.06 -0.88 23.62
N GLU A 155 0.90 -0.43 24.44
CA GLU A 155 0.64 0.25 25.70
C GLU A 155 0.82 1.78 25.55
N PRO A 156 0.01 2.60 26.23
CA PRO A 156 0.26 4.02 26.35
C PRO A 156 1.63 4.34 26.94
N ASN A 157 2.20 5.49 26.59
CA ASN A 157 3.45 5.96 27.17
C ASN A 157 3.36 7.45 27.55
N ASP A 158 4.49 8.05 27.97
CA ASP A 158 4.56 9.47 28.34
C ASP A 158 4.31 10.46 27.18
N LYS A 159 4.22 9.98 25.96
CA LYS A 159 3.92 10.77 24.75
C LYS A 159 2.45 10.70 24.34
N GLY A 160 1.68 9.78 24.90
CA GLY A 160 0.25 9.67 24.66
C GLY A 160 -0.26 8.25 24.45
N LEU A 161 -1.48 8.17 23.93
CA LEU A 161 -2.10 6.90 23.54
C LEU A 161 -1.39 6.31 22.32
N PRO A 162 -1.22 5.00 22.29
CA PRO A 162 -0.65 4.33 21.13
C PRO A 162 -1.57 4.41 19.92
N VAL A 163 -1.01 4.27 18.73
CA VAL A 163 -1.74 4.42 17.46
C VAL A 163 -1.52 3.22 16.55
N TYR A 164 -2.61 2.58 16.16
CA TYR A 164 -2.64 1.59 15.08
C TYR A 164 -2.94 2.31 13.76
N VAL A 165 -1.98 2.32 12.82
CA VAL A 165 -2.12 2.96 11.51
C VAL A 165 -2.40 1.89 10.47
N LEU A 166 -3.62 1.85 9.93
CA LEU A 166 -4.10 0.79 9.04
C LEU A 166 -4.19 1.27 7.60
N GLU A 167 -3.43 0.62 6.70
CA GLU A 167 -3.69 0.71 5.27
C GLU A 167 -4.85 -0.22 4.92
N LEU A 168 -5.93 0.31 4.35
CA LEU A 168 -7.11 -0.46 4.03
C LEU A 168 -7.41 -0.46 2.53
N SER A 169 -7.39 -1.65 1.93
CA SER A 169 -7.90 -1.88 0.59
C SER A 169 -9.44 -1.86 0.60
N SER A 170 -10.07 -1.65 -0.57
CA SER A 170 -11.51 -1.77 -0.70
C SER A 170 -12.03 -3.14 -0.25
N TYR A 171 -11.29 -4.21 -0.55
CA TYR A 171 -11.65 -5.58 -0.13
C TYR A 171 -11.65 -5.77 1.38
N GLN A 172 -10.69 -5.15 2.09
CA GLN A 172 -10.68 -5.18 3.56
C GLN A 172 -11.81 -4.35 4.14
N ILE A 173 -12.11 -3.19 3.56
CA ILE A 173 -13.24 -2.35 3.96
C ILE A 173 -14.56 -3.09 3.80
N ASP A 174 -14.74 -3.85 2.70
CA ASP A 174 -15.96 -4.64 2.46
C ASP A 174 -16.20 -5.73 3.50
N LEU A 175 -15.13 -6.20 4.13
CA LEU A 175 -15.14 -7.25 5.17
C LEU A 175 -15.03 -6.70 6.61
N THR A 176 -15.15 -5.38 6.78
CA THR A 176 -15.03 -4.68 8.06
C THR A 176 -16.34 -3.93 8.38
N PHE A 177 -16.86 -4.07 9.59
CA PHE A 177 -18.20 -3.60 9.96
C PHE A 177 -18.23 -2.78 11.25
N THR A 178 -17.32 -3.06 12.20
CA THR A 178 -17.37 -2.49 13.55
C THR A 178 -16.15 -1.63 13.90
N LEU A 179 -15.22 -1.44 12.97
CA LEU A 179 -14.02 -0.63 13.18
C LEU A 179 -14.39 0.81 13.56
N ALA A 180 -13.71 1.34 14.57
CA ALA A 180 -13.86 2.71 15.04
C ALA A 180 -12.51 3.43 14.99
N CYS A 181 -12.38 4.42 14.08
CA CYS A 181 -11.16 5.17 13.85
C CYS A 181 -11.23 6.58 14.46
N LYS A 182 -10.14 7.05 15.05
CA LYS A 182 -9.93 8.45 15.45
C LYS A 182 -9.78 9.36 14.22
N ALA A 183 -9.15 8.86 13.18
CA ALA A 183 -9.06 9.54 11.89
C ALA A 183 -9.18 8.54 10.74
N THR A 184 -9.90 8.93 9.69
CA THR A 184 -9.91 8.20 8.42
C THR A 184 -9.43 9.13 7.31
N ALA A 185 -8.77 8.58 6.30
CA ALA A 185 -8.34 9.33 5.13
C ALA A 185 -8.68 8.57 3.85
N LEU A 186 -9.36 9.25 2.94
CA LEU A 186 -9.56 8.84 1.56
C LEU A 186 -8.71 9.74 0.67
N LEU A 187 -7.59 9.23 0.15
CA LEU A 187 -6.61 10.05 -0.55
C LEU A 187 -7.07 10.46 -1.96
N ASN A 188 -7.55 9.49 -2.72
CA ASN A 188 -8.02 9.66 -4.10
C ASN A 188 -8.84 8.44 -4.52
N ILE A 189 -9.63 8.61 -5.59
CA ILE A 189 -10.34 7.52 -6.26
C ILE A 189 -10.15 7.68 -7.76
N THR A 190 -9.53 6.70 -8.39
CA THR A 190 -9.41 6.55 -9.84
C THR A 190 -9.82 5.14 -10.24
N PRO A 191 -10.25 4.88 -11.48
CA PRO A 191 -10.66 3.54 -11.91
C PRO A 191 -9.56 2.50 -11.66
N ASP A 192 -9.93 1.45 -10.91
CA ASP A 192 -9.08 0.31 -10.59
C ASP A 192 -9.95 -0.87 -10.16
N HIS A 193 -9.44 -2.10 -10.22
CA HIS A 193 -10.13 -3.30 -9.73
C HIS A 193 -11.54 -3.54 -10.32
N LEU A 194 -11.80 -3.12 -11.57
CA LEU A 194 -13.11 -3.28 -12.23
C LEU A 194 -13.45 -4.74 -12.55
N ASP A 195 -12.52 -5.65 -12.39
CA ASP A 195 -12.73 -7.11 -12.39
C ASP A 195 -13.40 -7.62 -11.09
N ARG A 196 -13.34 -6.84 -10.01
CA ARG A 196 -13.83 -7.20 -8.67
C ARG A 196 -15.10 -6.46 -8.27
N TYR A 197 -15.42 -5.36 -8.93
CA TYR A 197 -16.61 -4.54 -8.70
C TYR A 197 -17.45 -4.45 -9.96
N GLU A 198 -18.76 -4.34 -9.80
CA GLU A 198 -19.71 -4.23 -10.89
C GLU A 198 -19.42 -3.03 -11.82
N ASN A 199 -18.98 -1.93 -11.22
CA ASN A 199 -18.65 -0.66 -11.89
C ASN A 199 -17.76 0.21 -11.00
N PHE A 200 -17.35 1.37 -11.51
CA PHE A 200 -16.51 2.33 -10.79
C PHE A 200 -17.21 2.88 -9.54
N GLU A 201 -18.51 3.12 -9.61
CA GLU A 201 -19.32 3.64 -8.51
C GLU A 201 -19.35 2.66 -7.33
N ALA A 202 -19.47 1.36 -7.59
CA ALA A 202 -19.42 0.31 -6.57
C ALA A 202 -18.04 0.24 -5.89
N TYR A 203 -16.96 0.39 -6.66
CA TYR A 203 -15.61 0.48 -6.12
C TYR A 203 -15.41 1.72 -5.24
N ALA A 204 -15.89 2.87 -5.71
CA ALA A 204 -15.82 4.12 -4.95
C ALA A 204 -16.65 4.04 -3.66
N ALA A 205 -17.84 3.44 -3.74
CA ALA A 205 -18.71 3.20 -2.58
C ALA A 205 -18.05 2.33 -1.53
N SER A 206 -17.38 1.25 -1.95
CA SER A 206 -16.62 0.40 -1.05
C SER A 206 -15.58 1.20 -0.24
N LYS A 207 -14.77 2.03 -0.91
CA LYS A 207 -13.78 2.88 -0.21
C LYS A 207 -14.44 3.92 0.70
N ALA A 208 -15.55 4.52 0.24
CA ALA A 208 -16.28 5.53 1.01
C ALA A 208 -16.84 4.99 2.33
N ARG A 209 -17.10 3.67 2.46
CA ARG A 209 -17.51 3.05 3.72
C ARG A 209 -16.53 3.27 4.87
N LEU A 210 -15.23 3.49 4.57
CA LEU A 210 -14.27 3.82 5.62
C LEU A 210 -14.65 5.08 6.41
N MET A 211 -15.34 6.04 5.78
CA MET A 211 -15.78 7.28 6.43
C MET A 211 -16.88 7.03 7.47
N ASP A 212 -17.59 5.91 7.37
CA ASP A 212 -18.60 5.50 8.37
C ASP A 212 -17.96 4.79 9.58
N MET A 213 -16.65 4.46 9.49
CA MET A 213 -15.90 3.74 10.53
C MET A 213 -15.18 4.71 11.48
N LEU A 214 -15.87 5.76 11.92
CA LEU A 214 -15.36 6.74 12.87
C LEU A 214 -15.83 6.46 14.29
N ASP A 215 -14.95 6.73 15.26
CA ASP A 215 -15.37 6.91 16.63
C ASP A 215 -16.22 8.21 16.76
N PRO A 216 -16.97 8.40 17.88
CA PRO A 216 -17.82 9.58 18.05
C PRO A 216 -17.10 10.94 17.98
N PHE A 217 -15.78 10.95 18.15
CA PHE A 217 -14.90 12.13 18.14
C PHE A 217 -13.88 12.08 17.00
N GLY A 218 -14.10 11.20 16.04
CA GLY A 218 -13.23 10.99 14.88
C GLY A 218 -13.47 12.02 13.78
N VAL A 219 -12.51 12.14 12.86
CA VAL A 219 -12.56 13.00 11.68
C VAL A 219 -12.26 12.22 10.40
N SER A 220 -12.96 12.54 9.31
CA SER A 220 -12.65 12.03 7.98
C SER A 220 -11.97 13.10 7.13
N LEU A 221 -10.81 12.78 6.60
CA LEU A 221 -10.04 13.61 5.68
C LEU A 221 -10.33 13.20 4.24
N LEU A 222 -10.79 14.14 3.43
CA LEU A 222 -11.29 13.90 2.07
C LEU A 222 -10.61 14.81 1.05
N PRO A 223 -10.30 14.31 -0.17
CA PRO A 223 -9.75 15.13 -1.23
C PRO A 223 -10.83 16.06 -1.81
N THR A 224 -10.42 17.26 -2.24
CA THR A 224 -11.33 18.23 -2.90
C THR A 224 -11.43 18.03 -4.41
N SER A 225 -10.75 17.02 -4.99
CA SER A 225 -10.82 16.79 -6.45
C SER A 225 -12.22 16.37 -6.88
N ALA A 226 -12.70 16.94 -7.98
CA ALA A 226 -14.06 16.68 -8.49
C ALA A 226 -14.28 15.20 -8.83
N GLU A 227 -13.22 14.51 -9.29
CA GLU A 227 -13.24 13.08 -9.61
C GLU A 227 -13.44 12.19 -8.37
N ALA A 228 -12.95 12.62 -7.21
CA ALA A 228 -13.16 11.93 -5.95
C ALA A 228 -14.50 12.33 -5.28
N ILE A 229 -14.92 13.60 -5.41
CA ILE A 229 -16.15 14.12 -4.76
C ILE A 229 -17.41 13.50 -5.35
N ALA A 230 -17.51 13.35 -6.68
CA ALA A 230 -18.73 12.89 -7.32
C ALA A 230 -19.20 11.50 -6.84
N PRO A 231 -18.32 10.47 -6.77
CA PRO A 231 -18.68 9.18 -6.20
C PRO A 231 -18.97 9.26 -4.69
N ILE A 232 -18.24 10.10 -3.94
CA ILE A 232 -18.40 10.27 -2.50
C ILE A 232 -19.70 10.99 -2.16
N ALA A 233 -20.08 12.01 -2.92
CA ALA A 233 -21.28 12.82 -2.67
C ALA A 233 -22.56 11.99 -2.63
N ALA A 234 -22.63 10.90 -3.38
CA ALA A 234 -23.75 9.97 -3.37
C ALA A 234 -23.89 9.20 -2.03
N PHE A 235 -22.81 9.06 -1.27
CA PHE A 235 -22.74 8.33 0.02
C PHE A 235 -22.68 9.26 1.23
N HIS A 236 -22.58 10.57 1.01
CA HIS A 236 -22.17 11.60 1.96
C HIS A 236 -23.23 12.02 2.99
N ASN A 237 -24.18 11.20 3.31
CA ASN A 237 -25.34 11.63 4.09
C ASN A 237 -25.31 11.29 5.58
N LYS A 238 -24.23 10.78 6.18
CA LYS A 238 -24.51 10.15 7.47
C LYS A 238 -23.67 10.45 8.69
N ARG A 239 -22.36 10.72 8.73
CA ARG A 239 -21.70 10.87 10.05
C ARG A 239 -20.36 11.58 10.01
N GLY A 240 -20.16 12.51 10.92
CA GLY A 240 -18.88 13.00 11.39
C GLY A 240 -18.41 14.34 10.83
N PRO A 241 -17.47 14.99 11.48
CA PRO A 241 -16.77 16.12 10.91
C PRO A 241 -15.91 15.65 9.74
N TYR A 242 -15.99 16.38 8.63
CA TYR A 242 -15.18 16.17 7.44
C TYR A 242 -14.22 17.33 7.28
N GLU A 243 -12.96 17.03 7.01
CA GLU A 243 -11.98 18.00 6.60
C GLU A 243 -11.63 17.78 5.12
N TRP A 244 -11.75 18.83 4.33
CA TRP A 244 -11.48 18.80 2.90
C TRP A 244 -10.06 19.22 2.61
N ILE A 245 -9.29 18.32 2.02
CA ILE A 245 -7.88 18.48 1.69
C ILE A 245 -7.74 18.65 0.18
N GLY A 246 -7.22 19.80 -0.26
CA GLY A 246 -7.08 20.06 -1.69
C GLY A 246 -6.18 21.23 -2.04
N PRO A 247 -5.85 21.35 -3.34
CA PRO A 247 -5.03 22.44 -3.83
C PRO A 247 -5.68 23.83 -3.64
N PRO A 248 -4.88 24.92 -3.60
CA PRO A 248 -3.42 24.89 -3.76
C PRO A 248 -2.70 24.36 -2.53
N TYR A 249 -1.75 23.43 -2.74
CA TYR A 249 -0.90 22.92 -1.66
C TYR A 249 0.33 23.81 -1.48
N ASP A 250 0.73 24.06 -0.23
CA ASP A 250 1.98 24.76 0.07
C ASP A 250 3.18 23.81 -0.12
N ALA A 251 3.89 23.99 -1.22
CA ALA A 251 5.08 23.23 -1.56
C ALA A 251 6.39 23.87 -1.07
N SER A 252 6.33 25.01 -0.36
CA SER A 252 7.51 25.81 0.00
C SER A 252 8.59 25.03 0.75
N ASN A 253 8.20 24.05 1.55
CA ASN A 253 9.11 23.23 2.34
C ASN A 253 9.41 21.85 1.72
N GLN A 254 8.84 21.50 0.57
CA GLN A 254 8.99 20.15 0.01
C GLN A 254 10.44 19.80 -0.33
N ALA A 255 11.25 20.78 -0.71
CA ALA A 255 12.68 20.58 -0.96
C ALA A 255 13.45 20.04 0.27
N GLU A 256 12.91 20.27 1.50
CA GLU A 256 13.48 19.76 2.75
C GLU A 256 13.11 18.29 3.04
N TRP A 257 12.24 17.67 2.22
CA TRP A 257 11.73 16.30 2.40
C TRP A 257 12.28 15.36 1.33
N PRO A 258 13.51 14.83 1.51
CA PRO A 258 14.24 14.14 0.44
C PRO A 258 13.48 12.98 -0.22
N SER A 259 12.70 12.22 0.57
CA SER A 259 11.95 11.04 0.10
C SER A 259 10.50 11.35 -0.32
N LEU A 260 10.09 12.63 -0.26
CA LEU A 260 8.71 13.06 -0.55
C LEU A 260 8.66 14.06 -1.71
N GLN A 261 9.47 13.85 -2.74
CA GLN A 261 9.51 14.73 -3.91
C GLN A 261 8.35 14.42 -4.88
N GLY A 262 7.99 15.44 -5.66
CA GLY A 262 6.91 15.37 -6.64
C GLY A 262 5.51 15.66 -6.07
N PRO A 263 4.54 15.99 -6.95
CA PRO A 263 3.22 16.50 -6.53
C PRO A 263 2.41 15.47 -5.74
N HIS A 264 2.46 14.20 -6.11
CA HIS A 264 1.75 13.12 -5.41
C HIS A 264 2.28 12.87 -3.99
N ASN A 265 3.60 13.04 -3.76
CA ASN A 265 4.17 12.92 -2.42
C ASN A 265 3.91 14.17 -1.56
N LEU A 266 3.76 15.34 -2.19
CA LEU A 266 3.27 16.52 -1.51
C LEU A 266 1.86 16.29 -0.95
N GLU A 267 0.96 15.74 -1.75
CA GLU A 267 -0.40 15.38 -1.32
C GLU A 267 -0.38 14.36 -0.18
N ASN A 268 0.40 13.28 -0.32
CA ASN A 268 0.58 12.28 0.74
C ASN A 268 1.09 12.91 2.05
N ALA A 269 2.05 13.84 1.97
CA ALA A 269 2.62 14.53 3.13
C ALA A 269 1.59 15.46 3.81
N ILE A 270 0.73 16.11 3.04
CA ILE A 270 -0.32 16.96 3.57
C ILE A 270 -1.37 16.13 4.30
N PHE A 271 -1.87 15.04 3.70
CA PHE A 271 -2.78 14.12 4.40
C PHE A 271 -2.16 13.57 5.68
N ALA A 272 -0.91 13.12 5.64
CA ALA A 272 -0.20 12.63 6.82
C ALA A 272 -0.07 13.70 7.92
N SER A 273 0.18 14.96 7.53
CA SER A 273 0.30 16.08 8.46
C SER A 273 -1.02 16.37 9.16
N HIS A 274 -2.13 16.39 8.44
CA HIS A 274 -3.48 16.58 9.00
C HIS A 274 -3.85 15.42 9.94
N ILE A 275 -3.62 14.15 9.52
CA ILE A 275 -3.84 12.98 10.40
C ILE A 275 -3.06 13.13 11.70
N CYS A 276 -1.77 13.48 11.63
CA CYS A 276 -0.92 13.65 12.81
C CYS A 276 -1.37 14.83 13.68
N GLY A 277 -1.91 15.90 13.09
CA GLY A 277 -2.54 17.02 13.81
C GLY A 277 -3.75 16.57 14.62
N GLU A 278 -4.63 15.75 14.05
CA GLU A 278 -5.78 15.15 14.71
C GLU A 278 -5.40 14.17 15.85
N LEU A 279 -4.18 13.66 15.82
CA LEU A 279 -3.57 12.86 16.88
C LEU A 279 -2.79 13.72 17.89
N PHE A 280 -3.00 15.04 17.89
CA PHE A 280 -2.44 16.03 18.82
C PHE A 280 -0.92 16.21 18.72
N LEU A 281 -0.28 15.84 17.61
CA LEU A 281 1.13 16.14 17.40
C LEU A 281 1.36 17.64 17.11
N THR A 282 2.46 18.17 17.61
CA THR A 282 2.85 19.56 17.31
C THR A 282 3.38 19.68 15.87
N ASN A 283 3.20 20.85 15.26
CA ASN A 283 3.74 21.14 13.92
C ASN A 283 5.26 20.91 13.83
N GLY A 284 6.00 21.16 14.93
CA GLY A 284 7.44 20.89 14.98
C GLY A 284 7.79 19.39 14.93
N ALA A 285 6.98 18.52 15.54
CA ALA A 285 7.16 17.07 15.46
C ALA A 285 6.84 16.56 14.06
N ILE A 286 5.73 17.02 13.47
CA ILE A 286 5.33 16.70 12.11
C ILE A 286 6.43 17.11 11.11
N ALA A 287 6.90 18.36 11.17
CA ALA A 287 7.96 18.86 10.28
C ALA A 287 9.26 18.05 10.40
N ARG A 288 9.65 17.61 11.62
CA ARG A 288 10.81 16.71 11.78
C ARG A 288 10.58 15.37 11.08
N GLY A 289 9.43 14.74 11.31
CA GLY A 289 9.12 13.46 10.71
C GLY A 289 9.09 13.52 9.17
N LEU A 290 8.57 14.60 8.57
CA LEU A 290 8.61 14.80 7.11
C LEU A 290 10.04 14.86 6.55
N ARG A 291 10.97 15.54 7.28
CA ARG A 291 12.38 15.65 6.87
C ARG A 291 13.14 14.33 7.03
N THR A 292 12.82 13.54 8.06
CA THR A 292 13.54 12.32 8.41
C THR A 292 12.92 11.06 7.77
N TYR A 293 11.79 11.20 7.08
CA TYR A 293 11.14 10.04 6.45
C TYR A 293 12.04 9.39 5.40
N PRO A 294 12.43 8.12 5.57
CA PRO A 294 13.37 7.46 4.66
C PRO A 294 12.73 7.00 3.35
N GLY A 295 11.40 7.05 3.25
CA GLY A 295 10.64 6.39 2.18
C GLY A 295 10.30 4.94 2.51
N LEU A 296 9.51 4.32 1.63
CA LEU A 296 9.27 2.88 1.67
C LEU A 296 10.26 2.17 0.75
N PRO A 297 10.75 0.98 1.14
CA PRO A 297 11.51 0.13 0.22
C PRO A 297 10.75 -0.06 -1.10
N HIS A 298 11.47 0.01 -2.21
CA HIS A 298 10.94 -0.22 -3.56
C HIS A 298 9.85 0.76 -4.02
N ARG A 299 9.64 1.88 -3.32
CA ARG A 299 8.65 2.90 -3.67
C ARG A 299 9.30 4.28 -3.63
N MET A 300 9.73 4.79 -4.77
CA MET A 300 10.51 6.04 -4.89
C MET A 300 11.69 6.08 -3.90
N GLU A 301 12.20 4.91 -3.55
CA GLU A 301 13.27 4.72 -2.56
C GLU A 301 14.58 5.29 -3.10
N ARG A 302 15.16 6.22 -2.35
CA ARG A 302 16.49 6.77 -2.68
C ARG A 302 17.57 5.82 -2.21
N LEU A 303 18.30 5.22 -3.15
CA LEU A 303 19.43 4.34 -2.82
C LEU A 303 20.70 5.14 -2.50
N GLY A 304 20.83 6.33 -3.07
CA GLY A 304 21.97 7.23 -2.84
C GLY A 304 22.19 8.19 -4.00
N THR A 305 23.23 9.03 -3.85
CA THR A 305 23.74 9.86 -4.94
C THR A 305 25.19 9.46 -5.17
N PHE A 306 25.52 8.98 -6.36
CA PHE A 306 26.81 8.45 -6.74
C PHE A 306 27.36 9.28 -7.91
N ASP A 307 28.52 9.88 -7.77
CA ASP A 307 29.11 10.80 -8.76
C ASP A 307 28.14 11.91 -9.22
N GLY A 308 27.32 12.40 -8.28
CA GLY A 308 26.30 13.42 -8.56
C GLY A 308 25.02 12.88 -9.22
N VAL A 309 24.91 11.58 -9.50
CA VAL A 309 23.73 10.92 -10.06
C VAL A 309 22.88 10.33 -8.95
N LEU A 310 21.61 10.74 -8.86
CA LEU A 310 20.64 10.19 -7.92
C LEU A 310 20.12 8.83 -8.42
N VAL A 311 20.06 7.82 -7.55
CA VAL A 311 19.52 6.49 -7.89
C VAL A 311 18.26 6.21 -7.12
N ILE A 312 17.19 5.86 -7.85
CA ILE A 312 15.82 5.64 -7.32
C ILE A 312 15.35 4.22 -7.62
N ASN A 313 14.90 3.52 -6.59
CA ASN A 313 14.26 2.22 -6.67
C ASN A 313 12.74 2.38 -6.49
N ASP A 314 12.00 2.22 -7.57
CA ASP A 314 10.54 2.27 -7.60
C ASP A 314 9.97 0.96 -8.18
N SER A 315 10.58 -0.17 -7.81
CA SER A 315 10.20 -1.51 -8.28
C SER A 315 8.72 -1.86 -8.02
N LYS A 316 8.07 -1.20 -7.06
CA LYS A 316 6.64 -1.35 -6.74
C LYS A 316 5.72 -0.78 -7.82
N ALA A 317 6.21 0.10 -8.71
CA ALA A 317 5.44 0.66 -9.83
C ALA A 317 5.22 -0.41 -10.91
N THR A 318 4.23 -1.29 -10.70
CA THR A 318 3.95 -2.46 -11.52
C THR A 318 2.92 -2.23 -12.63
N ASN A 319 2.60 -0.96 -12.92
CA ASN A 319 1.75 -0.53 -14.04
C ASN A 319 2.08 0.92 -14.44
N PRO A 320 1.67 1.40 -15.63
CA PRO A 320 1.96 2.74 -16.11
C PRO A 320 1.44 3.86 -15.18
N ALA A 321 0.21 3.73 -14.64
CA ALA A 321 -0.37 4.72 -13.72
C ALA A 321 0.46 4.91 -12.44
N SER A 322 1.15 3.87 -11.97
CA SER A 322 2.05 3.95 -10.81
C SER A 322 3.41 4.55 -11.17
N THR A 323 3.86 4.43 -12.42
CA THR A 323 5.15 4.95 -12.91
C THR A 323 5.05 6.43 -13.31
N ALA A 324 3.92 6.89 -13.84
CA ALA A 324 3.74 8.26 -14.29
C ALA A 324 4.13 9.32 -13.23
N PRO A 325 3.72 9.20 -11.94
CA PRO A 325 4.15 10.11 -10.89
C PRO A 325 5.67 10.12 -10.66
N ALA A 326 6.33 8.99 -10.83
CA ALA A 326 7.79 8.90 -10.70
C ALA A 326 8.50 9.69 -11.80
N LEU A 327 8.02 9.59 -13.04
CA LEU A 327 8.55 10.38 -14.17
C LEU A 327 8.25 11.88 -14.03
N ALA A 328 7.21 12.26 -13.30
CA ALA A 328 6.88 13.66 -13.01
C ALA A 328 7.78 14.31 -11.95
N ALA A 329 8.43 13.49 -11.09
CA ALA A 329 9.14 13.99 -9.91
C ALA A 329 10.44 14.75 -10.23
N TRP A 330 11.02 14.54 -11.41
CA TRP A 330 12.24 15.24 -11.88
C TRP A 330 11.99 15.84 -13.27
N PRO A 331 11.38 17.03 -13.34
CA PRO A 331 11.17 17.72 -14.61
C PRO A 331 12.50 18.08 -15.28
N ALA A 332 12.47 18.21 -16.60
CA ALA A 332 13.60 18.71 -17.35
C ALA A 332 13.97 20.14 -16.88
N GLU A 333 15.26 20.43 -16.75
CA GLU A 333 15.80 21.73 -16.36
C GLU A 333 16.58 22.35 -17.51
N ASP A 334 16.24 23.57 -17.92
CA ASP A 334 16.89 24.29 -19.02
C ASP A 334 16.97 23.47 -20.33
N GLY A 335 15.97 22.61 -20.57
CA GLY A 335 15.93 21.73 -21.74
C GLY A 335 16.72 20.43 -21.57
N HIS A 336 17.43 20.24 -20.46
CA HIS A 336 18.13 18.99 -20.13
C HIS A 336 17.17 18.00 -19.51
N LYS A 337 16.97 16.85 -20.18
CA LYS A 337 16.18 15.71 -19.69
C LYS A 337 17.04 14.90 -18.73
N ARG A 338 16.54 14.64 -17.54
CA ARG A 338 17.34 14.15 -16.41
C ARG A 338 17.15 12.68 -16.08
N ILE A 339 16.07 12.04 -16.56
CA ILE A 339 15.72 10.69 -16.13
C ILE A 339 16.29 9.64 -17.07
N HIS A 340 17.10 8.74 -16.55
CA HIS A 340 17.49 7.48 -17.15
C HIS A 340 16.54 6.39 -16.62
N TRP A 341 15.55 6.02 -17.43
CA TRP A 341 14.41 5.21 -17.00
C TRP A 341 14.61 3.74 -17.33
N ILE A 342 14.69 2.86 -16.31
CA ILE A 342 14.70 1.41 -16.45
C ILE A 342 13.25 0.92 -16.34
N CYS A 343 12.70 0.32 -17.43
CA CYS A 343 11.32 -0.10 -17.54
C CYS A 343 11.17 -1.44 -18.24
N GLY A 344 10.05 -2.14 -17.97
CA GLY A 344 9.74 -3.45 -18.52
C GLY A 344 9.56 -4.53 -17.46
N GLY A 345 9.33 -5.76 -17.92
CA GLY A 345 8.89 -6.89 -17.13
C GLY A 345 7.66 -7.55 -17.78
N LEU A 346 6.74 -8.12 -17.01
CA LEU A 346 5.49 -8.67 -17.50
C LEU A 346 4.43 -7.56 -17.58
N ALA A 347 4.09 -7.10 -18.79
CA ALA A 347 3.15 -6.02 -19.01
C ALA A 347 1.71 -6.42 -18.62
N LYS A 348 0.96 -5.47 -18.06
CA LYS A 348 -0.48 -5.59 -17.78
C LYS A 348 -1.35 -4.90 -18.84
N THR A 349 -0.75 -4.00 -19.60
CA THR A 349 -1.37 -3.21 -20.66
C THR A 349 -0.41 -3.14 -21.84
N ASP A 350 -0.93 -2.83 -23.01
CA ASP A 350 -0.19 -2.70 -24.26
C ASP A 350 0.20 -1.25 -24.62
N ASN A 351 0.03 -0.33 -23.68
CA ASN A 351 0.32 1.09 -23.87
C ASN A 351 0.97 1.72 -22.62
N LEU A 352 1.47 2.96 -22.78
CA LEU A 352 2.11 3.77 -21.75
C LEU A 352 1.47 5.18 -21.68
N ASP A 353 0.17 5.28 -21.96
CA ASP A 353 -0.53 6.56 -22.12
C ASP A 353 -0.45 7.44 -20.86
N GLU A 354 -0.53 6.85 -19.66
CA GLU A 354 -0.40 7.61 -18.41
C GLU A 354 1.01 8.18 -18.21
N CYS A 355 2.04 7.55 -18.78
CA CYS A 355 3.42 8.02 -18.71
C CYS A 355 3.73 9.10 -19.76
N ALA A 356 2.98 9.14 -20.87
CA ALA A 356 3.26 9.98 -22.02
C ALA A 356 3.40 11.49 -21.71
N PRO A 357 2.59 12.11 -20.80
CA PRO A 357 2.76 13.51 -20.42
C PRO A 357 4.15 13.84 -19.84
N HIS A 358 4.88 12.84 -19.35
CA HIS A 358 6.16 13.01 -18.67
C HIS A 358 7.37 12.56 -19.49
N PHE A 359 7.20 12.10 -20.72
CA PHE A 359 8.31 11.69 -21.61
C PHE A 359 9.31 12.82 -21.91
N GLY A 360 8.86 14.07 -21.76
CA GLY A 360 9.75 15.24 -21.85
C GLY A 360 10.85 15.29 -20.79
N ASN A 361 10.71 14.55 -19.69
CA ASN A 361 11.68 14.49 -18.59
C ASN A 361 12.72 13.37 -18.77
N VAL A 362 12.45 12.42 -19.70
CA VAL A 362 13.26 11.20 -19.87
C VAL A 362 14.35 11.39 -20.90
N ALA A 363 15.60 11.25 -20.48
CA ALA A 363 16.79 11.32 -21.36
C ALA A 363 16.94 10.04 -22.19
N ALA A 364 16.77 8.88 -21.56
CA ALA A 364 16.82 7.57 -22.21
C ALA A 364 16.01 6.53 -21.44
N ALA A 365 15.46 5.56 -22.16
CA ALA A 365 14.81 4.38 -21.60
C ALA A 365 15.67 3.12 -21.82
N TYR A 366 15.74 2.28 -20.79
CA TYR A 366 16.47 1.00 -20.78
C TYR A 366 15.47 -0.11 -20.55
N THR A 367 15.15 -0.88 -21.59
CA THR A 367 14.05 -1.83 -21.54
C THR A 367 14.50 -3.22 -21.11
N ILE A 368 13.72 -3.87 -20.22
CA ILE A 368 14.03 -5.17 -19.65
C ILE A 368 12.83 -6.12 -19.76
N GLY A 369 13.08 -7.42 -19.66
CA GLY A 369 12.06 -8.46 -19.53
C GLY A 369 11.19 -8.63 -20.78
N GLU A 370 10.07 -9.35 -20.58
CA GLU A 370 9.17 -9.76 -21.67
C GLU A 370 8.59 -8.57 -22.45
N ALA A 371 8.21 -7.49 -21.75
CA ALA A 371 7.68 -6.28 -22.37
C ALA A 371 8.77 -5.41 -23.02
N GLY A 372 10.04 -5.77 -22.93
CA GLY A 372 11.15 -4.94 -23.41
C GLY A 372 11.04 -4.53 -24.87
N ALA A 373 10.65 -5.45 -25.76
CA ALA A 373 10.46 -5.15 -27.18
C ALA A 373 9.27 -4.22 -27.42
N LEU A 374 8.12 -4.48 -26.81
CA LEU A 374 6.91 -3.65 -26.91
C LEU A 374 7.19 -2.21 -26.42
N PHE A 375 7.81 -2.07 -25.25
CA PHE A 375 8.14 -0.75 -24.71
C PHE A 375 9.19 -0.05 -25.56
N GLY A 376 10.12 -0.80 -26.18
CA GLY A 376 11.06 -0.29 -27.13
C GLY A 376 10.38 0.38 -28.33
N GLU A 377 9.38 -0.25 -28.92
CA GLU A 377 8.59 0.28 -30.03
C GLU A 377 7.77 1.52 -29.62
N LEU A 378 7.11 1.47 -28.46
CA LEU A 378 6.29 2.58 -27.94
C LEU A 378 7.12 3.82 -27.60
N LEU A 379 8.32 3.65 -27.09
CA LEU A 379 9.17 4.75 -26.60
C LEU A 379 10.11 5.34 -27.66
N ALA A 380 10.47 4.57 -28.71
CA ALA A 380 11.42 5.01 -29.75
C ALA A 380 11.03 6.33 -30.44
N PRO A 381 9.74 6.67 -30.66
CA PRO A 381 9.37 7.98 -31.25
C PRO A 381 9.64 9.17 -30.32
N HIS A 382 9.83 8.96 -29.02
CA HIS A 382 9.85 10.01 -27.98
C HIS A 382 11.23 10.23 -27.36
N MET A 383 12.06 9.17 -27.29
CA MET A 383 13.35 9.20 -26.60
C MET A 383 14.32 8.14 -27.14
N LYS A 384 15.58 8.24 -26.74
CA LYS A 384 16.56 7.16 -26.97
C LYS A 384 16.13 5.92 -26.19
N VAL A 385 16.12 4.74 -26.83
CA VAL A 385 15.82 3.45 -26.20
C VAL A 385 17.01 2.52 -26.37
N GLU A 386 17.39 1.86 -25.27
CA GLU A 386 18.42 0.81 -25.23
C GLU A 386 17.78 -0.51 -24.76
N PRO A 387 17.63 -1.50 -25.64
CA PRO A 387 17.21 -2.84 -25.24
C PRO A 387 18.31 -3.51 -24.41
N CYS A 388 17.98 -3.93 -23.20
CA CYS A 388 18.96 -4.51 -22.25
C CYS A 388 18.62 -5.94 -21.81
N GLU A 389 17.36 -6.36 -21.98
CA GLU A 389 16.82 -7.66 -21.55
C GLU A 389 16.92 -7.89 -20.03
N MET A 390 18.12 -7.69 -19.44
CA MET A 390 18.42 -7.97 -18.03
C MET A 390 18.57 -6.69 -17.20
N LEU A 391 18.11 -6.72 -15.96
CA LEU A 391 18.18 -5.59 -15.02
C LEU A 391 19.62 -5.13 -14.77
N CYS A 392 20.59 -6.05 -14.67
CA CYS A 392 21.99 -5.71 -14.44
C CYS A 392 22.60 -4.90 -15.60
N GLU A 393 22.29 -5.28 -16.84
CA GLU A 393 22.76 -4.56 -18.04
C GLU A 393 22.11 -3.18 -18.14
N ALA A 394 20.79 -3.09 -17.91
CA ALA A 394 20.06 -1.84 -17.91
C ALA A 394 20.63 -0.86 -16.87
N THR A 395 20.90 -1.35 -15.65
CA THR A 395 21.45 -0.54 -14.57
C THR A 395 22.86 -0.04 -14.91
N ALA A 396 23.72 -0.91 -15.42
CA ALA A 396 25.08 -0.54 -15.78
C ALA A 396 25.10 0.51 -16.90
N ARG A 397 24.30 0.33 -17.97
CA ARG A 397 24.21 1.29 -19.09
C ARG A 397 23.63 2.62 -18.64
N ALA A 398 22.58 2.61 -17.81
CA ALA A 398 21.96 3.82 -17.30
C ALA A 398 22.94 4.64 -16.43
N LEU A 399 23.64 4.00 -15.48
CA LEU A 399 24.65 4.63 -14.64
C LEU A 399 25.87 5.17 -15.45
N ASN A 400 26.26 4.50 -16.52
CA ASN A 400 27.37 4.93 -17.36
C ASN A 400 26.99 6.10 -18.29
N ALA A 401 25.72 6.24 -18.65
CA ALA A 401 25.25 7.32 -19.50
C ALA A 401 24.86 8.59 -18.74
N ALA A 402 24.48 8.44 -17.46
CA ALA A 402 24.03 9.53 -16.62
C ALA A 402 25.15 10.51 -16.27
N GLN A 403 24.81 11.80 -16.15
CA GLN A 403 25.71 12.90 -15.77
C GLN A 403 25.36 13.42 -14.37
N PRO A 404 26.27 14.14 -13.68
CA PRO A 404 25.94 14.79 -12.42
C PRO A 404 24.69 15.67 -12.55
N GLY A 405 23.71 15.46 -11.65
CA GLY A 405 22.40 16.08 -11.69
C GLY A 405 21.30 15.21 -12.31
N ASP A 406 21.65 14.09 -12.93
CA ASP A 406 20.69 13.14 -13.49
C ASP A 406 20.14 12.17 -12.43
N VAL A 407 19.11 11.44 -12.84
CA VAL A 407 18.42 10.42 -12.03
C VAL A 407 18.37 9.10 -12.78
N VAL A 408 18.99 8.06 -12.24
CA VAL A 408 18.78 6.68 -12.71
C VAL A 408 17.67 6.05 -11.91
N MET A 409 16.60 5.62 -12.58
CA MET A 409 15.40 5.17 -11.92
C MET A 409 14.89 3.82 -12.46
N LEU A 410 14.75 2.84 -11.56
CA LEU A 410 13.95 1.65 -11.80
C LEU A 410 12.49 1.97 -11.44
N SER A 411 11.64 2.20 -12.45
CA SER A 411 10.17 2.32 -12.30
C SER A 411 9.51 1.55 -13.44
N PRO A 412 9.28 0.25 -13.26
CA PRO A 412 9.16 -0.72 -14.35
C PRO A 412 7.92 -0.60 -15.22
N ALA A 413 6.83 -0.02 -14.72
CA ALA A 413 5.50 -0.01 -15.35
C ALA A 413 4.93 -1.43 -15.61
N CYS A 414 5.58 -2.48 -15.11
CA CYS A 414 5.29 -3.90 -15.34
C CYS A 414 5.36 -4.71 -14.05
N ALA A 415 4.60 -5.80 -13.98
CA ALA A 415 4.84 -6.84 -12.98
C ALA A 415 6.24 -7.46 -13.17
N SER A 416 6.71 -8.20 -12.16
CA SER A 416 8.09 -8.74 -12.13
C SER A 416 8.18 -10.24 -12.43
N PHE A 417 7.05 -10.91 -12.61
CA PHE A 417 6.93 -12.37 -12.60
C PHE A 417 7.60 -13.10 -13.79
N ASP A 418 8.06 -12.37 -14.79
CA ASP A 418 8.85 -12.89 -15.91
C ASP A 418 10.30 -13.21 -15.51
N GLN A 419 10.91 -12.40 -14.64
CA GLN A 419 12.31 -12.54 -14.24
C GLN A 419 12.51 -12.69 -12.71
N PHE A 420 11.51 -12.32 -11.89
CA PHE A 420 11.63 -12.30 -10.44
C PHE A 420 10.37 -12.88 -9.79
N ARG A 421 10.50 -13.46 -8.61
CA ARG A 421 9.39 -13.99 -7.82
C ARG A 421 8.32 -12.91 -7.50
N ASP A 422 8.76 -11.72 -7.19
CA ASP A 422 7.94 -10.56 -6.81
C ASP A 422 8.70 -9.26 -7.04
N TYR A 423 8.02 -8.12 -6.86
CA TYR A 423 8.63 -6.81 -7.03
C TYR A 423 9.67 -6.50 -5.94
N GLU A 424 9.57 -7.09 -4.75
CA GLU A 424 10.52 -6.92 -3.66
C GLU A 424 11.87 -7.52 -4.07
N VAL A 425 11.88 -8.75 -4.56
CA VAL A 425 13.11 -9.39 -5.08
C VAL A 425 13.71 -8.59 -6.24
N ARG A 426 12.90 -8.07 -7.17
CA ARG A 426 13.41 -7.20 -8.26
C ARG A 426 14.07 -5.95 -7.70
N GLY A 427 13.45 -5.30 -6.72
CA GLY A 427 13.97 -4.09 -6.11
C GLY A 427 15.20 -4.33 -5.22
N ASP A 428 15.25 -5.45 -4.49
CA ASP A 428 16.44 -5.86 -3.73
C ASP A 428 17.62 -6.17 -4.67
N THR A 429 17.36 -6.89 -5.76
CA THR A 429 18.36 -7.16 -6.79
C THR A 429 18.89 -5.86 -7.42
N PHE A 430 18.02 -4.88 -7.69
CA PHE A 430 18.45 -3.57 -8.18
C PHE A 430 19.37 -2.87 -7.17
N ARG A 431 19.03 -2.88 -5.88
CA ARG A 431 19.87 -2.31 -4.81
C ARG A 431 21.25 -2.97 -4.76
N GLU A 432 21.31 -4.31 -4.85
CA GLU A 432 22.57 -5.06 -4.87
C GLU A 432 23.43 -4.73 -6.09
N ILE A 433 22.80 -4.62 -7.28
CA ILE A 433 23.50 -4.26 -8.52
C ILE A 433 24.09 -2.84 -8.41
N VAL A 434 23.29 -1.88 -7.93
CA VAL A 434 23.75 -0.50 -7.72
C VAL A 434 24.92 -0.47 -6.76
N GLY A 435 24.84 -1.16 -5.60
CA GLY A 435 25.93 -1.24 -4.63
C GLY A 435 27.22 -1.72 -5.29
N LYS A 436 27.18 -2.86 -5.98
CA LYS A 436 28.37 -3.41 -6.68
C LYS A 436 28.96 -2.44 -7.71
N LEU A 437 28.11 -1.82 -8.55
CA LEU A 437 28.57 -0.92 -9.61
C LEU A 437 29.11 0.41 -9.08
N THR A 438 28.67 0.85 -7.90
CA THR A 438 29.12 2.10 -7.29
C THR A 438 30.32 1.91 -6.37
N ASP A 439 30.42 0.78 -5.66
CA ASP A 439 31.60 0.43 -4.83
C ASP A 439 32.86 0.16 -5.70
N GLU A 440 32.70 -0.33 -6.93
CA GLU A 440 33.79 -0.58 -7.88
C GLU A 440 34.30 0.68 -8.60
N ARG A 441 33.60 1.84 -8.46
CA ARG A 441 34.09 3.09 -9.05
C ARG A 441 35.16 3.71 -8.18
N PRO A 442 36.36 4.03 -8.74
CA PRO A 442 37.37 4.76 -7.98
C PRO A 442 36.80 6.11 -7.54
N ALA A 443 37.02 6.47 -6.28
CA ALA A 443 36.67 7.80 -5.77
C ALA A 443 37.33 8.86 -6.66
N ALA A 444 36.51 9.76 -7.23
CA ALA A 444 36.97 10.83 -8.10
C ALA A 444 37.69 11.94 -7.31
#